data_8fd1f909bdfbecf32adafb57c4562de1
#
_entry.id   8fd1f909bdfbecf32adafb57c4562de1
#
_cell.length_a   1.000
_cell.length_b   1.000
_cell.length_c   1.000
_cell.angle_alpha   90.00
_cell.angle_beta   90.00
_cell.angle_gamma   90.00
#
_symmetry.space_group_name_H-M   'P 1'
#
loop_
_entity.id
_entity.type
_entity.pdbx_description
1 polymer ?
#
loop_
_entity_poly.entity_id
_entity_poly.type
_entity_poly.pdbx_seq_one_letter_code
_entity_poly.pdbx_strand_id
1 'polypeptide(L)'
;MTTAIAYTSGKPHIGNTYEIILADSIARYKRFEGYDVFFQTGTDEHGQKIELKAQEAGISPKEYVDGVAGQVKEIWDLMNTSYDKFIRTTDAPHEKQVQKIFKKLYEQGDIYKGHYEGLYCTPCESFFTESQLVDGKCPDCGREVVPAKEEAYFFKMSKYADRLIEHINTCLLYTSDAADEL
;
A
#
# COMPACT_ATOMS: atom_id res chain seq x y z
N MET A 1 6.15 14.99 2.30
CA MET A 1 6.50 13.78 3.06
C MET A 1 5.29 12.86 3.14
N THR A 2 5.48 11.53 3.07
CA THR A 2 4.40 10.55 3.16
C THR A 2 4.79 9.41 4.10
N THR A 3 3.81 8.73 4.70
CA THR A 3 3.98 7.43 5.37
C THR A 3 3.49 6.30 4.46
N ALA A 4 3.71 5.06 4.84
CA ALA A 4 2.82 3.98 4.43
C ALA A 4 1.38 4.30 4.89
N ILE A 5 0.40 3.82 4.15
CA ILE A 5 -1.01 4.00 4.50
C ILE A 5 -1.54 2.75 5.19
N ALA A 6 -2.28 2.92 6.29
CA ALA A 6 -2.73 1.79 7.11
C ALA A 6 -3.76 0.93 6.36
N TYR A 7 -3.53 -0.40 6.30
CA TYR A 7 -4.47 -1.32 5.69
C TYR A 7 -5.68 -1.55 6.60
N THR A 8 -6.88 -1.33 6.06
CA THR A 8 -8.12 -1.31 6.83
C THR A 8 -8.71 -2.69 7.12
N SER A 9 -7.89 -3.73 7.19
CA SER A 9 -8.34 -5.07 7.60
C SER A 9 -8.60 -5.22 9.12
N GLY A 10 -8.29 -4.20 9.90
CA GLY A 10 -8.50 -4.16 11.35
C GLY A 10 -8.01 -2.85 11.97
N LYS A 11 -8.14 -2.76 13.28
CA LYS A 11 -7.66 -1.59 14.04
C LYS A 11 -6.13 -1.48 13.95
N PRO A 12 -5.57 -0.26 13.88
CA PRO A 12 -4.13 -0.07 13.91
C PRO A 12 -3.55 -0.55 15.25
N HIS A 13 -2.34 -1.05 15.18
CA HIS A 13 -1.55 -1.47 16.34
C HIS A 13 -0.35 -0.55 16.55
N ILE A 14 0.40 -0.77 17.63
CA ILE A 14 1.53 0.09 18.02
C ILE A 14 2.61 0.24 16.92
N GLY A 15 2.77 -0.76 16.04
CA GLY A 15 3.70 -0.65 14.90
C GLY A 15 3.29 0.43 13.91
N ASN A 16 1.98 0.56 13.62
CA ASN A 16 1.47 1.62 12.76
C ASN A 16 1.62 3.01 13.42
N THR A 17 1.39 3.08 14.74
CA THR A 17 1.54 4.34 15.48
C THR A 17 2.99 4.79 15.60
N TYR A 18 3.94 3.86 15.68
CA TYR A 18 5.36 4.17 15.67
C TYR A 18 5.78 4.88 14.38
N GLU A 19 5.37 4.36 13.24
CA GLU A 19 5.69 4.93 11.94
C GLU A 19 5.14 6.35 11.78
N ILE A 20 3.88 6.57 12.14
CA ILE A 20 3.26 7.91 12.00
C ILE A 20 3.92 8.94 12.93
N ILE A 21 4.29 8.55 14.15
CA ILE A 21 4.96 9.44 15.10
C ILE A 21 6.36 9.78 14.61
N LEU A 22 7.10 8.81 14.08
CA LEU A 22 8.44 9.05 13.52
C LEU A 22 8.37 10.05 12.36
N ALA A 23 7.45 9.84 11.43
CA ALA A 23 7.24 10.74 10.31
C ALA A 23 6.79 12.14 10.78
N ASP A 24 5.88 12.23 11.75
CA ASP A 24 5.42 13.50 12.30
C ASP A 24 6.56 14.28 12.98
N SER A 25 7.43 13.57 13.69
CA SER A 25 8.61 14.19 14.33
C SER A 25 9.53 14.83 13.30
N ILE A 26 9.79 14.14 12.18
CA ILE A 26 10.59 14.65 11.07
C ILE A 26 9.88 15.84 10.40
N ALA A 27 8.55 15.74 10.16
CA ALA A 27 7.78 16.83 9.57
C ALA A 27 7.85 18.10 10.42
N ARG A 28 7.66 17.97 11.75
CA ARG A 28 7.75 19.09 12.70
C ARG A 28 9.15 19.68 12.75
N TYR A 29 10.17 18.84 12.77
CA TYR A 29 11.57 19.28 12.76
C TYR A 29 11.87 20.09 11.49
N LYS A 30 11.48 19.59 10.32
CA LYS A 30 11.70 20.32 9.06
C LYS A 30 10.91 21.63 8.98
N ARG A 31 9.69 21.68 9.49
CA ARG A 31 8.95 22.96 9.63
C ARG A 31 9.67 23.93 10.56
N PHE A 32 10.23 23.43 11.65
CA PHE A 32 11.03 24.26 12.57
C PHE A 32 12.29 24.83 11.89
N GLU A 33 12.91 24.08 10.98
CA GLU A 33 14.02 24.56 10.14
C GLU A 33 13.60 25.54 9.03
N GLY A 34 12.30 25.83 8.89
CA GLY A 34 11.76 26.77 7.92
C GLY A 34 11.37 26.18 6.57
N TYR A 35 11.34 24.83 6.44
CA TYR A 35 10.85 24.17 5.23
C TYR A 35 9.33 24.24 5.13
N ASP A 36 8.83 24.42 3.90
CA ASP A 36 7.42 24.20 3.57
C ASP A 36 7.16 22.68 3.45
N VAL A 37 6.56 22.09 4.46
CA VAL A 37 6.34 20.64 4.55
C VAL A 37 4.86 20.32 4.38
N PHE A 38 4.53 19.65 3.30
CA PHE A 38 3.25 18.95 3.12
C PHE A 38 3.39 17.50 3.57
N PHE A 39 2.67 17.13 4.64
CA PHE A 39 2.70 15.79 5.22
C PHE A 39 1.39 15.06 4.98
N GLN A 40 1.46 13.91 4.28
CA GLN A 40 0.30 13.09 3.96
C GLN A 40 0.43 11.68 4.54
N THR A 41 -0.66 11.20 5.11
CA THR A 41 -0.88 9.82 5.54
C THR A 41 -2.25 9.35 5.06
N GLY A 42 -2.71 8.16 5.46
CA GLY A 42 -4.04 7.70 5.06
C GLY A 42 -4.29 6.23 5.30
N THR A 43 -5.26 5.70 4.56
CA THR A 43 -5.69 4.30 4.64
C THR A 43 -5.73 3.62 3.27
N ASP A 44 -5.33 2.33 3.26
CA ASP A 44 -5.50 1.41 2.14
C ASP A 44 -6.75 0.56 2.36
N GLU A 45 -7.71 0.64 1.41
CA GLU A 45 -9.10 0.25 1.63
C GLU A 45 -9.64 -0.76 0.63
N HIS A 46 -8.77 -1.45 -0.12
CA HIS A 46 -9.17 -2.46 -1.09
C HIS A 46 -8.56 -3.82 -0.77
N GLY A 47 -9.25 -4.89 -1.18
CA GLY A 47 -8.77 -6.26 -1.09
C GLY A 47 -9.82 -7.26 -0.59
N GLN A 48 -9.62 -8.53 -0.95
CA GLN A 48 -10.54 -9.62 -0.60
C GLN A 48 -10.71 -9.77 0.92
N LYS A 49 -9.65 -9.54 1.68
CA LYS A 49 -9.68 -9.63 3.14
C LYS A 49 -10.65 -8.62 3.77
N ILE A 50 -10.78 -7.43 3.18
CA ILE A 50 -11.74 -6.41 3.62
C ILE A 50 -13.17 -6.86 3.29
N GLU A 51 -13.40 -7.43 2.10
CA GLU A 51 -14.71 -7.99 1.72
C GLU A 51 -15.16 -9.08 2.67
N LEU A 52 -14.27 -10.02 3.01
CA LEU A 52 -14.57 -11.08 3.98
C LEU A 52 -14.91 -10.52 5.36
N LYS A 53 -14.18 -9.52 5.83
CA LYS A 53 -14.45 -8.85 7.11
C LYS A 53 -15.78 -8.10 7.11
N ALA A 54 -16.14 -7.47 6.02
CA ALA A 54 -17.44 -6.81 5.87
C ALA A 54 -18.59 -7.84 5.89
N GLN A 55 -18.42 -8.98 5.20
CA GLN A 55 -19.38 -10.09 5.24
C GLN A 55 -19.54 -10.67 6.64
N GLU A 56 -18.45 -10.92 7.36
CA GLU A 56 -18.48 -11.38 8.77
C GLU A 56 -19.24 -10.39 9.67
N ALA A 57 -19.10 -9.08 9.40
CA ALA A 57 -19.79 -8.04 10.14
C ALA A 57 -21.23 -7.77 9.67
N GLY A 58 -21.67 -8.38 8.56
CA GLY A 58 -23.00 -8.18 7.99
C GLY A 58 -23.27 -6.77 7.41
N ILE A 59 -22.22 -6.08 6.98
CA ILE A 59 -22.29 -4.73 6.41
C ILE A 59 -21.60 -4.68 5.04
N SER A 60 -21.77 -3.58 4.31
CA SER A 60 -21.08 -3.39 3.03
C SER A 60 -19.58 -3.15 3.24
N PRO A 61 -18.71 -3.51 2.25
CA PRO A 61 -17.28 -3.19 2.29
C PRO A 61 -17.01 -1.70 2.54
N LYS A 62 -17.82 -0.83 1.95
CA LYS A 62 -17.68 0.63 2.14
C LYS A 62 -17.94 1.06 3.58
N GLU A 63 -19.01 0.58 4.20
CA GLU A 63 -19.32 0.87 5.60
C GLU A 63 -18.23 0.34 6.54
N TYR A 64 -17.72 -0.86 6.24
CA TYR A 64 -16.63 -1.45 7.01
C TYR A 64 -15.38 -0.57 6.99
N VAL A 65 -14.89 -0.18 5.79
CA VAL A 65 -13.68 0.66 5.69
C VAL A 65 -13.91 2.08 6.22
N ASP A 66 -15.13 2.62 6.11
CA ASP A 66 -15.47 3.93 6.71
C ASP A 66 -15.31 3.89 8.23
N GLY A 67 -15.77 2.82 8.87
CA GLY A 67 -15.61 2.61 10.31
C GLY A 67 -14.14 2.47 10.72
N VAL A 68 -13.36 1.66 10.01
CA VAL A 68 -11.93 1.43 10.33
C VAL A 68 -11.11 2.68 10.07
N ALA A 69 -11.30 3.35 8.93
CA ALA A 69 -10.59 4.59 8.59
C ALA A 69 -10.88 5.71 9.61
N GLY A 70 -12.14 5.80 10.08
CA GLY A 70 -12.51 6.70 11.18
C GLY A 70 -11.70 6.43 12.44
N GLN A 71 -11.60 5.16 12.87
CA GLN A 71 -10.80 4.77 14.04
C GLN A 71 -9.30 5.06 13.87
N VAL A 72 -8.74 4.83 12.68
CA VAL A 72 -7.35 5.17 12.37
C VAL A 72 -7.14 6.67 12.55
N LYS A 73 -8.03 7.47 11.96
CA LYS A 73 -7.95 8.92 12.03
C LYS A 73 -8.06 9.43 13.46
N GLU A 74 -9.00 8.91 14.26
CA GLU A 74 -9.14 9.26 15.68
C GLU A 74 -7.85 8.98 16.47
N ILE A 75 -7.16 7.86 16.20
CA ILE A 75 -5.90 7.52 16.86
C ILE A 75 -4.79 8.50 16.43
N TRP A 76 -4.68 8.83 15.14
CA TRP A 76 -3.71 9.81 14.66
C TRP A 76 -3.94 11.21 15.25
N ASP A 77 -5.21 11.61 15.36
CA ASP A 77 -5.61 12.90 15.97
C ASP A 77 -5.34 12.89 17.50
N LEU A 78 -5.60 11.77 18.19
CA LEU A 78 -5.26 11.60 19.61
C LEU A 78 -3.76 11.73 19.87
N MET A 79 -2.93 11.25 18.95
CA MET A 79 -1.47 11.40 19.01
C MET A 79 -0.99 12.80 18.61
N ASN A 80 -1.90 13.69 18.29
CA ASN A 80 -1.59 15.06 17.86
C ASN A 80 -0.66 15.10 16.65
N THR A 81 -0.83 14.19 15.69
CA THR A 81 -0.04 14.16 14.46
C THR A 81 -0.40 15.32 13.55
N SER A 82 0.61 15.95 12.94
CA SER A 82 0.48 17.19 12.18
C SER A 82 0.36 16.99 10.68
N TYR A 83 -0.31 15.91 10.24
CA TYR A 83 -0.54 15.67 8.81
C TYR A 83 -1.45 16.76 8.21
N ASP A 84 -1.14 17.17 6.98
CA ASP A 84 -1.93 18.14 6.22
C ASP A 84 -3.06 17.45 5.47
N LYS A 85 -2.87 16.16 5.13
CA LYS A 85 -3.87 15.38 4.41
C LYS A 85 -3.94 13.93 4.88
N PHE A 86 -5.15 13.48 5.12
CA PHE A 86 -5.47 12.07 5.29
C PHE A 86 -6.14 11.59 3.99
N ILE A 87 -5.47 10.72 3.23
CA ILE A 87 -5.95 10.17 1.96
C ILE A 87 -6.58 8.80 2.19
N ARG A 88 -7.66 8.53 1.52
CA ARG A 88 -8.28 7.21 1.45
C ARG A 88 -8.22 6.68 0.03
N THR A 89 -7.88 5.42 -0.15
CA THR A 89 -7.82 4.84 -1.51
C THR A 89 -9.21 4.71 -2.15
N THR A 90 -10.29 4.84 -1.36
CA THR A 90 -11.69 4.96 -1.82
C THR A 90 -12.14 6.40 -2.07
N ASP A 91 -11.29 7.40 -1.89
CA ASP A 91 -11.63 8.78 -2.23
C ASP A 91 -11.75 8.96 -3.76
N ALA A 92 -12.84 9.57 -4.21
CA ALA A 92 -13.09 9.79 -5.64
C ALA A 92 -11.96 10.51 -6.40
N PRO A 93 -11.25 11.52 -5.84
CA PRO A 93 -10.08 12.11 -6.48
C PRO A 93 -8.93 11.11 -6.65
N HIS A 94 -8.71 10.21 -5.69
CA HIS A 94 -7.70 9.17 -5.76
C HIS A 94 -8.03 8.16 -6.87
N GLU A 95 -9.24 7.60 -6.85
CA GLU A 95 -9.71 6.66 -7.86
C GLU A 95 -9.59 7.24 -9.28
N LYS A 96 -10.01 8.48 -9.46
CA LYS A 96 -9.90 9.17 -10.75
C LYS A 96 -8.46 9.30 -11.24
N GLN A 97 -7.53 9.57 -10.32
CA GLN A 97 -6.11 9.67 -10.67
C GLN A 97 -5.50 8.31 -11.02
N VAL A 98 -5.85 7.26 -10.26
CA VAL A 98 -5.44 5.88 -10.54
C VAL A 98 -5.97 5.43 -11.90
N GLN A 99 -7.25 5.65 -12.18
CA GLN A 99 -7.87 5.32 -13.49
C GLN A 99 -7.15 6.02 -14.65
N LYS A 100 -6.79 7.29 -14.48
CA LYS A 100 -6.05 8.06 -15.50
C LYS A 100 -4.67 7.46 -15.80
N ILE A 101 -3.92 7.08 -14.75
CA ILE A 101 -2.60 6.47 -14.90
C ILE A 101 -2.73 5.08 -15.51
N PHE A 102 -3.64 4.26 -15.01
CA PHE A 102 -3.90 2.92 -15.52
C PHE A 102 -4.26 2.95 -17.00
N LYS A 103 -5.21 3.81 -17.39
CA LYS A 103 -5.62 3.99 -18.78
C LYS A 103 -4.44 4.36 -19.67
N LYS A 104 -3.61 5.31 -19.24
CA LYS A 104 -2.41 5.72 -19.98
C LYS A 104 -1.48 4.53 -20.24
N LEU A 105 -1.16 3.75 -19.20
CA LEU A 105 -0.28 2.59 -19.33
C LEU A 105 -0.90 1.46 -20.18
N TYR A 106 -2.21 1.29 -20.09
CA TYR A 106 -2.94 0.34 -20.93
C TYR A 106 -2.90 0.74 -22.41
N GLU A 107 -3.17 2.01 -22.73
CA GLU A 107 -3.10 2.54 -24.11
C GLU A 107 -1.68 2.51 -24.68
N GLN A 108 -0.65 2.59 -23.85
CA GLN A 108 0.77 2.41 -24.23
C GLN A 108 1.14 0.93 -24.46
N GLY A 109 0.25 -0.01 -24.16
CA GLY A 109 0.51 -1.44 -24.23
C GLY A 109 1.43 -1.98 -23.14
N ASP A 110 1.64 -1.22 -22.06
CA ASP A 110 2.42 -1.61 -20.89
C ASP A 110 1.62 -2.43 -19.89
N ILE A 111 0.30 -2.28 -19.90
CA ILE A 111 -0.64 -3.13 -19.19
C ILE A 111 -1.38 -4.00 -20.20
N TYR A 112 -1.51 -5.28 -19.90
CA TYR A 112 -2.25 -6.25 -20.71
C TYR A 112 -3.08 -7.18 -19.84
N LYS A 113 -4.16 -7.72 -20.40
CA LYS A 113 -5.05 -8.66 -19.74
C LYS A 113 -4.53 -10.07 -19.92
N GLY A 114 -4.55 -10.87 -18.89
CA GLY A 114 -4.13 -12.25 -18.89
C GLY A 114 -4.81 -13.05 -17.79
N HIS A 115 -4.38 -14.30 -17.63
CA HIS A 115 -4.87 -15.18 -16.57
C HIS A 115 -3.71 -15.55 -15.67
N TYR A 116 -3.95 -15.56 -14.38
CA TYR A 116 -3.04 -16.10 -13.38
C TYR A 116 -3.66 -17.33 -12.74
N GLU A 117 -2.87 -18.38 -12.64
CA GLU A 117 -3.24 -19.62 -11.93
C GLU A 117 -2.15 -19.91 -10.91
N GLY A 118 -2.54 -20.23 -9.69
CA GLY A 118 -1.60 -20.55 -8.62
C GLY A 118 -2.30 -20.97 -7.35
N LEU A 119 -1.52 -21.15 -6.31
CA LEU A 119 -2.01 -21.46 -4.96
C LEU A 119 -2.08 -20.16 -4.15
N TYR A 120 -3.28 -19.76 -3.78
CA TYR A 120 -3.55 -18.48 -3.13
C TYR A 120 -3.68 -18.63 -1.62
N CYS A 121 -2.94 -17.81 -0.89
CA CYS A 121 -3.10 -17.66 0.55
C CYS A 121 -3.95 -16.42 0.85
N THR A 122 -5.20 -16.61 1.24
CA THR A 122 -6.11 -15.50 1.55
C THR A 122 -5.62 -14.59 2.68
N PRO A 123 -5.06 -15.12 3.81
CA PRO A 123 -4.56 -14.24 4.87
C PRO A 123 -3.36 -13.37 4.49
N CYS A 124 -2.49 -13.86 3.57
CA CYS A 124 -1.32 -13.12 3.09
C CYS A 124 -1.60 -12.36 1.79
N GLU A 125 -2.76 -12.60 1.16
CA GLU A 125 -3.17 -12.03 -0.14
C GLU A 125 -2.09 -12.25 -1.22
N SER A 126 -1.50 -13.45 -1.24
CA SER A 126 -0.35 -13.80 -2.08
C SER A 126 -0.56 -15.14 -2.78
N PHE A 127 -0.09 -15.19 -4.03
CA PHE A 127 -0.02 -16.40 -4.82
C PHE A 127 1.35 -17.08 -4.67
N PHE A 128 1.34 -18.39 -4.67
CA PHE A 128 2.53 -19.24 -4.61
C PHE A 128 2.47 -20.33 -5.66
N THR A 129 3.64 -20.76 -6.12
CA THR A 129 3.80 -21.99 -6.87
C THR A 129 3.94 -23.17 -5.89
N GLU A 130 3.67 -24.39 -6.34
CA GLU A 130 3.86 -25.59 -5.50
C GLU A 130 5.27 -25.68 -4.89
N SER A 131 6.28 -25.28 -5.66
CA SER A 131 7.68 -25.29 -5.21
C SER A 131 8.02 -24.28 -4.13
N GLN A 132 7.19 -23.28 -3.93
CA GLN A 132 7.37 -22.25 -2.90
C GLN A 132 6.71 -22.63 -1.56
N LEU A 133 5.83 -23.64 -1.57
CA LEU A 133 5.15 -24.06 -0.35
C LEU A 133 6.10 -24.80 0.60
N VAL A 134 5.86 -24.63 1.89
CA VAL A 134 6.52 -25.39 2.96
C VAL A 134 5.50 -26.36 3.52
N ASP A 135 5.76 -27.66 3.38
CA ASP A 135 4.83 -28.75 3.78
C ASP A 135 3.41 -28.56 3.20
N GLY A 136 3.31 -28.08 1.96
CA GLY A 136 2.02 -27.83 1.28
C GLY A 136 1.27 -26.60 1.76
N LYS A 137 1.91 -25.73 2.57
CA LYS A 137 1.31 -24.54 3.20
C LYS A 137 2.04 -23.28 2.78
N CYS A 138 1.40 -22.13 3.04
CA CYS A 138 1.94 -20.82 2.81
C CYS A 138 3.29 -20.64 3.55
N PRO A 139 4.37 -20.26 2.86
CA PRO A 139 5.69 -20.08 3.48
C PRO A 139 5.72 -18.93 4.50
N ASP A 140 4.86 -17.92 4.32
CA ASP A 140 4.87 -16.71 5.16
C ASP A 140 4.08 -16.89 6.47
N CYS A 141 2.95 -17.59 6.44
CA CYS A 141 2.06 -17.68 7.60
C CYS A 141 1.72 -19.11 8.04
N GLY A 142 2.18 -20.14 7.32
CA GLY A 142 1.96 -21.55 7.65
C GLY A 142 0.52 -22.05 7.45
N ARG A 143 -0.38 -21.25 6.89
CA ARG A 143 -1.79 -21.61 6.65
C ARG A 143 -1.97 -22.32 5.32
N GLU A 144 -3.11 -22.97 5.17
CA GLU A 144 -3.48 -23.64 3.92
C GLU A 144 -3.64 -22.63 2.78
N VAL A 145 -3.28 -23.08 1.58
CA VAL A 145 -3.48 -22.34 0.34
C VAL A 145 -4.54 -23.04 -0.51
N VAL A 146 -5.24 -22.29 -1.33
CA VAL A 146 -6.31 -22.81 -2.20
C VAL A 146 -5.93 -22.57 -3.68
N PRO A 147 -6.23 -23.51 -4.59
CA PRO A 147 -6.09 -23.26 -6.01
C PRO A 147 -6.98 -22.08 -6.41
N ALA A 148 -6.39 -21.11 -7.09
CA ALA A 148 -7.12 -19.95 -7.60
C ALA A 148 -6.69 -19.67 -9.04
N LYS A 149 -7.69 -19.29 -9.84
CA LYS A 149 -7.50 -18.84 -11.21
C LYS A 149 -8.29 -17.56 -11.38
N GLU A 150 -7.59 -16.49 -11.73
CA GLU A 150 -8.26 -15.21 -11.97
C GLU A 150 -7.77 -14.57 -13.27
N GLU A 151 -8.69 -13.87 -13.90
CA GLU A 151 -8.36 -12.95 -14.96
C GLU A 151 -7.80 -11.67 -14.30
N ALA A 152 -6.59 -11.29 -14.67
CA ALA A 152 -5.89 -10.16 -14.07
C ALA A 152 -5.21 -9.29 -15.13
N TYR A 153 -4.93 -8.06 -14.76
CA TYR A 153 -4.09 -7.19 -15.55
C TYR A 153 -2.62 -7.33 -15.10
N PHE A 154 -1.74 -7.43 -16.08
CA PHE A 154 -0.30 -7.54 -15.88
C PHE A 154 0.40 -6.31 -16.39
N PHE A 155 1.43 -5.87 -15.66
CA PHE A 155 2.31 -4.78 -16.07
C PHE A 155 3.64 -5.32 -16.58
N LYS A 156 4.11 -4.84 -17.74
CA LYS A 156 5.37 -5.26 -18.37
C LYS A 156 6.58 -4.61 -17.67
N MET A 157 6.83 -4.99 -16.42
CA MET A 157 7.94 -4.42 -15.62
C MET A 157 9.31 -4.58 -16.28
N SER A 158 9.56 -5.74 -16.93
CA SER A 158 10.83 -6.02 -17.60
C SER A 158 11.22 -4.99 -18.67
N LYS A 159 10.22 -4.36 -19.31
CA LYS A 159 10.44 -3.27 -20.27
C LYS A 159 11.17 -2.06 -19.65
N TYR A 160 11.05 -1.89 -18.35
CA TYR A 160 11.57 -0.74 -17.62
C TYR A 160 12.85 -1.02 -16.84
N ALA A 161 13.27 -2.30 -16.74
CA ALA A 161 14.36 -2.73 -15.88
C ALA A 161 15.66 -1.95 -16.13
N ASP A 162 16.14 -1.92 -17.37
CA ASP A 162 17.41 -1.25 -17.72
C ASP A 162 17.35 0.26 -17.42
N ARG A 163 16.23 0.90 -17.75
CA ARG A 163 16.02 2.34 -17.49
C ARG A 163 15.98 2.66 -16.01
N LEU A 164 15.40 1.77 -15.19
CA LEU A 164 15.36 1.93 -13.73
C LEU A 164 16.76 1.76 -13.14
N ILE A 165 17.51 0.76 -13.60
CA ILE A 165 18.90 0.52 -13.16
C ILE A 165 19.79 1.73 -13.54
N GLU A 166 19.68 2.21 -14.77
CA GLU A 166 20.39 3.42 -15.20
C GLU A 166 20.02 4.64 -14.33
N HIS A 167 18.71 4.84 -14.08
CA HIS A 167 18.23 5.96 -13.27
C HIS A 167 18.76 5.88 -11.84
N ILE A 168 18.72 4.70 -11.21
CA ILE A 168 19.25 4.50 -9.85
C ILE A 168 20.75 4.81 -9.80
N ASN A 169 21.50 4.36 -10.81
CA ASN A 169 22.96 4.56 -10.86
C ASN A 169 23.39 6.01 -11.19
N THR A 170 22.53 6.76 -11.84
CA THR A 170 22.86 8.14 -12.28
C THR A 170 22.15 9.23 -11.49
N CYS A 171 21.10 8.88 -10.74
CA CYS A 171 20.33 9.84 -9.97
C CYS A 171 21.00 10.12 -8.63
N LEU A 172 21.51 11.33 -8.44
CA LEU A 172 22.14 11.77 -7.18
C LEU A 172 21.22 11.62 -5.94
N LEU A 173 19.91 11.68 -6.15
CA LEU A 173 18.93 11.48 -5.05
C LEU A 173 18.99 10.08 -4.44
N TYR A 174 19.35 9.06 -5.23
CA TYR A 174 19.43 7.67 -4.77
C TYR A 174 20.87 7.18 -4.57
N THR A 175 21.86 7.89 -5.12
CA THR A 175 23.28 7.49 -5.08
C THR A 175 24.13 8.34 -4.14
N SER A 176 23.65 9.52 -3.72
CA SER A 176 24.30 10.25 -2.63
C SER A 176 24.01 9.52 -1.32
N ASP A 177 25.05 9.10 -0.64
CA ASP A 177 24.93 8.57 0.71
C ASP A 177 24.62 9.73 1.66
N ALA A 178 23.33 9.97 1.86
CA ALA A 178 22.86 11.03 2.76
C ALA A 178 23.26 10.79 4.24
N ALA A 179 23.86 9.65 4.56
CA ALA A 179 24.40 9.35 5.89
C ALA A 179 25.81 9.89 6.09
N ASP A 180 26.57 10.17 5.02
CA ASP A 180 27.95 10.67 5.12
C ASP A 180 28.04 12.22 5.16
N GLU A 181 26.92 12.94 5.05
CA GLU A 181 26.87 14.40 5.04
C GLU A 181 26.25 15.02 6.33
N LEU A 182 26.13 14.23 7.42
CA LEU A 182 25.64 14.72 8.72
C LEU A 182 26.73 14.78 9.78
#